data_dd9e558876f8f49d3aa909b2a81893f4
#
_entry.id   dd9e558876f8f49d3aa909b2a81893f4
#
_cell.length_a   1.000
_cell.length_b   1.000
_cell.length_c   1.000
_cell.angle_alpha   90.00
_cell.angle_beta   90.00
_cell.angle_gamma   90.00
#
_symmetry.space_group_name_H-M   'P 1'
#
loop_
_entity.id
_entity.type
_entity.pdbx_description
1 polymer ?
#
loop_
_entity_poly.entity_id
_entity_poly.type
_entity_poly.pdbx_seq_one_letter_code
_entity_poly.pdbx_strand_id
1 'polypeptide(L)'
;MKTKLQNEWYWHAFLLIAVFLMLWPIVFMLSTSLKDLNQVFESTLNPLPFPPTFENYTTVLHNFPLLTYIWNTFYIAIVVTASKAATSVLAAFAFVYYNFKYKETVFNGMLLTFFIPITVLIMPNYLMMSKLGLLDTPYGVMLPGLVDGMGIFLMRQTMRGIPKPLLEAAILDGAKPHQVLFKVIMPLIKPSVLAISILFFINSWNEYFWPLLILQDKANLTLPLALQMFISAEGGSEWSIAMAVATLTSLPPLVLYGFCQKFIINTFMQSGVKG
;
A
#
# COMPACT_ATOMS: atom_id res chain seq x y z
N MET A 1 11.06 -20.24 -38.96
CA MET A 1 10.20 -19.51 -38.00
C MET A 1 9.08 -20.39 -37.40
N LYS A 2 8.55 -21.39 -38.09
CA LYS A 2 7.46 -22.27 -37.55
C LYS A 2 7.87 -23.25 -36.44
N THR A 3 9.13 -23.62 -36.33
CA THR A 3 9.62 -24.61 -35.31
C THR A 3 9.82 -24.04 -33.93
N LYS A 4 9.95 -22.72 -33.74
CA LYS A 4 10.05 -22.09 -32.42
C LYS A 4 8.69 -21.98 -31.69
N LEU A 5 7.61 -21.77 -32.45
CA LEU A 5 6.26 -21.64 -31.89
C LEU A 5 5.70 -22.98 -31.35
N GLN A 6 6.15 -24.12 -31.86
CA GLN A 6 5.69 -25.44 -31.39
C GLN A 6 6.23 -25.85 -30.03
N ASN A 7 7.33 -25.25 -29.57
CA ASN A 7 7.93 -25.59 -28.28
C ASN A 7 7.55 -24.60 -27.15
N GLU A 8 6.76 -23.57 -27.43
CA GLU A 8 6.37 -22.54 -26.45
C GLU A 8 5.00 -22.80 -25.82
N TRP A 9 4.22 -23.76 -26.35
CA TRP A 9 2.87 -24.04 -25.82
C TRP A 9 2.88 -24.52 -24.37
N TYR A 10 3.92 -25.24 -23.95
CA TYR A 10 4.08 -25.65 -22.54
C TYR A 10 4.20 -24.45 -21.60
N TRP A 11 4.96 -23.43 -22.02
CA TRP A 11 5.09 -22.19 -21.26
C TRP A 11 3.79 -21.41 -21.20
N HIS A 12 3.05 -21.38 -22.30
CA HIS A 12 1.71 -20.76 -22.30
C HIS A 12 0.73 -21.53 -21.43
N ALA A 13 0.73 -22.86 -21.49
CA ALA A 13 -0.10 -23.70 -20.61
C ALA A 13 0.27 -23.49 -19.14
N PHE A 14 1.57 -23.50 -18.82
CA PHE A 14 2.06 -23.22 -17.46
C PHE A 14 1.62 -21.85 -16.95
N LEU A 15 1.79 -20.82 -17.78
CA LEU A 15 1.37 -19.45 -17.43
C LEU A 15 -0.14 -19.34 -17.24
N LEU A 16 -0.95 -19.99 -18.08
CA LEU A 16 -2.41 -20.00 -17.93
C LEU A 16 -2.83 -20.68 -16.62
N ILE A 17 -2.22 -21.81 -16.29
CA ILE A 17 -2.47 -22.49 -15.00
C ILE A 17 -2.07 -21.60 -13.83
N ALA A 18 -0.88 -20.98 -13.90
CA ALA A 18 -0.42 -20.08 -12.85
C ALA A 18 -1.38 -18.88 -12.67
N VAL A 19 -1.81 -18.25 -13.76
CA VAL A 19 -2.80 -17.14 -13.73
C VAL A 19 -4.12 -17.62 -13.16
N PHE A 20 -4.61 -18.79 -13.57
CA PHE A 20 -5.85 -19.37 -13.04
C PHE A 20 -5.77 -19.57 -11.53
N LEU A 21 -4.67 -20.17 -11.04
CA LEU A 21 -4.47 -20.39 -9.61
C LEU A 21 -4.37 -19.07 -8.83
N MET A 22 -3.72 -18.04 -9.40
CA MET A 22 -3.63 -16.71 -8.79
C MET A 22 -4.97 -15.97 -8.75
N LEU A 23 -5.81 -16.14 -9.77
CA LEU A 23 -7.12 -15.49 -9.83
C LEU A 23 -8.19 -16.24 -9.03
N TRP A 24 -7.98 -17.53 -8.74
CA TRP A 24 -8.96 -18.37 -8.06
C TRP A 24 -9.46 -17.80 -6.73
N PRO A 25 -8.58 -17.31 -5.81
CA PRO A 25 -9.07 -16.70 -4.57
C PRO A 25 -9.95 -15.47 -4.80
N ILE A 26 -9.65 -14.67 -5.84
CA ILE A 26 -10.44 -13.48 -6.19
C ILE A 26 -11.80 -13.90 -6.74
N VAL A 27 -11.82 -14.89 -7.63
CA VAL A 27 -13.07 -15.46 -8.18
C VAL A 27 -13.91 -16.05 -7.04
N PHE A 28 -13.29 -16.77 -6.11
CA PHE A 28 -13.96 -17.32 -4.94
C PHE A 28 -14.57 -16.24 -4.05
N MET A 29 -13.81 -15.18 -3.76
CA MET A 29 -14.29 -14.02 -2.99
C MET A 29 -15.49 -13.36 -3.65
N LEU A 30 -15.40 -13.05 -4.94
CA LEU A 30 -16.49 -12.45 -5.72
C LEU A 30 -17.72 -13.38 -5.79
N SER A 31 -17.50 -14.65 -6.03
CA SER A 31 -18.57 -15.64 -6.07
C SER A 31 -19.29 -15.74 -4.72
N THR A 32 -18.54 -15.88 -3.63
CA THR A 32 -19.10 -16.03 -2.29
C THR A 32 -19.83 -14.77 -1.84
N SER A 33 -19.39 -13.59 -2.26
CA SER A 33 -20.08 -12.33 -1.97
C SER A 33 -21.48 -12.24 -2.60
N LEU A 34 -21.74 -13.03 -3.63
CA LEU A 34 -23.02 -13.12 -4.34
C LEU A 34 -23.86 -14.35 -3.94
N LYS A 35 -23.45 -15.12 -2.95
CA LYS A 35 -24.18 -16.28 -2.41
C LYS A 35 -24.94 -15.89 -1.16
N ASP A 36 -26.10 -16.52 -0.94
CA ASP A 36 -26.72 -16.51 0.37
C ASP A 36 -25.96 -17.43 1.35
N LEU A 37 -26.31 -17.36 2.62
CA LEU A 37 -25.61 -18.11 3.66
C LEU A 37 -25.75 -19.64 3.46
N ASN A 38 -26.91 -20.13 3.01
CA ASN A 38 -27.15 -21.55 2.79
C ASN A 38 -26.29 -22.09 1.66
N GLN A 39 -26.19 -21.32 0.55
CA GLN A 39 -25.36 -21.68 -0.59
C GLN A 39 -23.86 -21.76 -0.23
N VAL A 40 -23.39 -20.96 0.73
CA VAL A 40 -21.99 -21.02 1.18
C VAL A 40 -21.68 -22.34 1.87
N PHE A 41 -22.59 -22.82 2.70
CA PHE A 41 -22.39 -24.08 3.45
C PHE A 41 -22.70 -25.33 2.63
N GLU A 42 -23.69 -25.28 1.76
CA GLU A 42 -24.09 -26.43 0.92
C GLU A 42 -23.13 -26.71 -0.21
N SER A 43 -22.50 -25.67 -0.77
CA SER A 43 -21.64 -25.80 -1.95
C SER A 43 -20.36 -24.98 -1.84
N THR A 44 -19.54 -25.28 -0.85
CA THR A 44 -18.29 -24.54 -0.57
C THR A 44 -17.31 -24.51 -1.76
N LEU A 45 -17.29 -25.56 -2.57
CA LEU A 45 -16.40 -25.67 -3.74
C LEU A 45 -17.03 -25.22 -5.05
N ASN A 46 -18.34 -24.93 -5.09
CA ASN A 46 -18.97 -24.44 -6.32
C ASN A 46 -18.63 -22.95 -6.52
N PRO A 47 -17.89 -22.58 -7.58
CA PRO A 47 -17.52 -21.19 -7.82
C PRO A 47 -18.67 -20.35 -8.35
N LEU A 48 -19.81 -20.94 -8.74
CA LEU A 48 -20.93 -20.22 -9.36
C LEU A 48 -22.04 -19.98 -8.33
N PRO A 49 -22.39 -18.70 -8.04
CA PRO A 49 -23.56 -18.38 -7.23
C PRO A 49 -24.82 -18.64 -8.05
N PHE A 50 -25.73 -19.50 -7.59
CA PHE A 50 -26.98 -19.76 -8.30
C PHE A 50 -28.15 -20.06 -7.34
N PRO A 51 -29.16 -19.18 -7.28
CA PRO A 51 -29.24 -17.86 -7.93
C PRO A 51 -28.32 -16.86 -7.27
N PRO A 52 -27.69 -15.89 -8.02
CA PRO A 52 -26.88 -14.86 -7.42
C PRO A 52 -27.76 -13.86 -6.66
N THR A 53 -27.27 -13.41 -5.49
CA THR A 53 -27.96 -12.38 -4.68
C THR A 53 -27.06 -11.18 -4.45
N PHE A 54 -27.63 -9.97 -4.43
CA PHE A 54 -26.96 -8.74 -4.01
C PHE A 54 -27.33 -8.36 -2.57
N GLU A 55 -28.04 -9.21 -1.85
CA GLU A 55 -28.51 -8.93 -0.50
C GLU A 55 -27.37 -8.65 0.48
N ASN A 56 -26.23 -9.34 0.34
CA ASN A 56 -25.04 -9.09 1.15
C ASN A 56 -24.56 -7.65 1.01
N TYR A 57 -24.53 -7.12 -0.22
CA TYR A 57 -24.12 -5.73 -0.47
C TYR A 57 -25.14 -4.72 0.06
N THR A 58 -26.44 -4.99 -0.11
CA THR A 58 -27.49 -4.12 0.45
C THR A 58 -27.47 -4.13 1.97
N THR A 59 -27.25 -5.28 2.59
CA THR A 59 -27.09 -5.42 4.04
C THR A 59 -25.90 -4.62 4.56
N VAL A 60 -24.75 -4.70 3.87
CA VAL A 60 -23.57 -3.92 4.22
C VAL A 60 -23.84 -2.43 4.11
N LEU A 61 -24.47 -1.98 3.03
CA LEU A 61 -24.75 -0.57 2.80
C LEU A 61 -25.77 0.04 3.78
N HIS A 62 -26.76 -0.76 4.22
CA HIS A 62 -27.80 -0.28 5.12
C HIS A 62 -27.42 -0.37 6.60
N ASN A 63 -26.74 -1.44 7.01
CA ASN A 63 -26.50 -1.72 8.41
C ASN A 63 -25.16 -1.15 8.93
N PHE A 64 -24.26 -0.74 8.03
CA PHE A 64 -22.94 -0.29 8.40
C PHE A 64 -22.61 1.06 7.73
N PRO A 65 -21.91 1.94 8.43
CA PRO A 65 -21.48 3.24 7.87
C PRO A 65 -20.28 3.06 6.92
N LEU A 66 -20.44 2.22 5.88
CA LEU A 66 -19.39 1.81 4.96
C LEU A 66 -18.65 3.01 4.32
N LEU A 67 -19.40 4.04 3.92
CA LEU A 67 -18.82 5.25 3.35
C LEU A 67 -17.91 5.98 4.34
N THR A 68 -18.26 5.98 5.63
CA THR A 68 -17.42 6.53 6.69
C THR A 68 -16.12 5.71 6.83
N TYR A 69 -16.19 4.39 6.80
CA TYR A 69 -15.02 3.52 6.88
C TYR A 69 -14.09 3.68 5.66
N ILE A 70 -14.67 3.79 4.46
CA ILE A 70 -13.92 4.08 3.24
C ILE A 70 -13.22 5.43 3.35
N TRP A 71 -13.94 6.46 3.81
CA TRP A 71 -13.39 7.79 3.97
C TRP A 71 -12.28 7.85 5.02
N ASN A 72 -12.47 7.24 6.19
CA ASN A 72 -11.47 7.14 7.24
C ASN A 72 -10.18 6.48 6.72
N THR A 73 -10.34 5.35 6.03
CA THR A 73 -9.21 4.61 5.45
C THR A 73 -8.48 5.45 4.41
N PHE A 74 -9.25 6.07 3.49
CA PHE A 74 -8.70 6.91 2.43
C PHE A 74 -7.95 8.11 3.01
N TYR A 75 -8.55 8.81 3.98
CA TYR A 75 -7.93 9.94 4.65
C TYR A 75 -6.61 9.57 5.33
N ILE A 76 -6.61 8.51 6.12
CA ILE A 76 -5.39 8.00 6.77
C ILE A 76 -4.34 7.62 5.71
N ALA A 77 -4.73 6.82 4.72
CA ALA A 77 -3.80 6.33 3.71
C ALA A 77 -3.18 7.47 2.88
N ILE A 78 -3.95 8.49 2.49
CA ILE A 78 -3.45 9.64 1.73
C ILE A 78 -2.49 10.48 2.58
N VAL A 79 -2.85 10.80 3.82
CA VAL A 79 -1.99 11.64 4.68
C VAL A 79 -0.67 10.94 4.99
N VAL A 80 -0.72 9.66 5.36
CA VAL A 80 0.48 8.86 5.62
C VAL A 80 1.34 8.74 4.37
N THR A 81 0.75 8.45 3.23
CA THR A 81 1.47 8.34 1.94
C THR A 81 2.15 9.65 1.56
N ALA A 82 1.42 10.76 1.61
CA ALA A 82 1.95 12.07 1.26
C ALA A 82 3.11 12.47 2.19
N SER A 83 2.96 12.23 3.50
CA SER A 83 4.01 12.49 4.48
C SER A 83 5.23 11.61 4.25
N LYS A 84 5.06 10.29 4.11
CA LYS A 84 6.17 9.36 3.81
C LYS A 84 6.90 9.72 2.52
N ALA A 85 6.18 10.05 1.45
CA ALA A 85 6.78 10.45 0.18
C ALA A 85 7.56 11.76 0.31
N ALA A 86 6.98 12.78 0.94
CA ALA A 86 7.62 14.07 1.16
C ALA A 86 8.89 13.94 2.03
N THR A 87 8.78 13.28 3.18
CA THR A 87 9.91 13.06 4.10
C THR A 87 11.02 12.24 3.44
N SER A 88 10.65 11.20 2.66
CA SER A 88 11.61 10.37 1.93
C SER A 88 12.39 11.17 0.89
N VAL A 89 11.69 11.99 0.09
CA VAL A 89 12.33 12.83 -0.94
C VAL A 89 13.23 13.88 -0.31
N LEU A 90 12.75 14.59 0.72
CA LEU A 90 13.51 15.66 1.37
C LEU A 90 14.75 15.12 2.09
N ALA A 91 14.61 14.03 2.85
CA ALA A 91 15.72 13.40 3.53
C ALA A 91 16.74 12.81 2.54
N ALA A 92 16.29 12.11 1.49
CA ALA A 92 17.15 11.59 0.44
C ALA A 92 17.92 12.72 -0.27
N PHE A 93 17.25 13.83 -0.58
CA PHE A 93 17.89 15.01 -1.14
C PHE A 93 18.96 15.55 -0.22
N ALA A 94 18.70 15.67 1.08
CA ALA A 94 19.69 16.11 2.06
C ALA A 94 20.90 15.16 2.07
N PHE A 95 20.70 13.85 2.04
CA PHE A 95 21.77 12.86 2.01
C PHE A 95 22.54 12.79 0.68
N VAL A 96 22.01 13.27 -0.42
CA VAL A 96 22.71 13.29 -1.73
C VAL A 96 23.34 14.63 -1.99
N TYR A 97 22.59 15.71 -1.83
CA TYR A 97 22.99 17.05 -2.23
C TYR A 97 23.95 17.72 -1.25
N TYR A 98 23.67 17.62 0.06
CA TYR A 98 24.50 18.28 1.06
C TYR A 98 25.64 17.39 1.53
N ASN A 99 26.76 18.03 1.87
CA ASN A 99 27.87 17.38 2.54
C ASN A 99 27.95 17.90 3.99
N PHE A 100 27.68 17.04 4.96
CA PHE A 100 27.69 17.36 6.38
C PHE A 100 28.39 16.27 7.19
N LYS A 101 28.93 16.69 8.35
CA LYS A 101 29.63 15.80 9.27
C LYS A 101 28.72 14.65 9.71
N TYR A 102 29.25 13.44 9.74
CA TYR A 102 28.52 12.22 10.12
C TYR A 102 27.37 11.78 9.20
N LYS A 103 27.28 12.30 7.97
CA LYS A 103 26.27 11.96 6.97
C LYS A 103 26.05 10.45 6.83
N GLU A 104 27.13 9.69 6.58
CA GLU A 104 27.05 8.25 6.40
C GLU A 104 26.75 7.53 7.72
N THR A 105 27.21 8.04 8.87
CA THR A 105 26.91 7.47 10.18
C THR A 105 25.42 7.59 10.48
N VAL A 106 24.81 8.77 10.24
CA VAL A 106 23.37 8.99 10.42
C VAL A 106 22.56 8.10 9.48
N PHE A 107 22.98 8.01 8.22
CA PHE A 107 22.30 7.14 7.25
C PHE A 107 22.40 5.66 7.64
N ASN A 108 23.57 5.18 8.02
CA ASN A 108 23.76 3.80 8.46
C ASN A 108 22.99 3.51 9.77
N GLY A 109 22.96 4.47 10.70
CA GLY A 109 22.13 4.39 11.90
C GLY A 109 20.64 4.22 11.58
N MET A 110 20.15 4.98 10.58
CA MET A 110 18.77 4.81 10.09
C MET A 110 18.55 3.38 9.49
N LEU A 111 19.53 2.86 8.74
CA LEU A 111 19.42 1.50 8.20
C LEU A 111 19.36 0.44 9.30
N LEU A 112 20.04 0.64 10.43
CA LEU A 112 19.98 -0.28 11.56
C LEU A 112 18.57 -0.39 12.15
N THR A 113 17.73 0.64 12.02
CA THR A 113 16.34 0.59 12.48
C THR A 113 15.50 -0.45 11.74
N PHE A 114 15.89 -0.88 10.54
CA PHE A 114 15.18 -1.93 9.78
C PHE A 114 15.27 -3.32 10.44
N PHE A 115 16.29 -3.53 11.24
CA PHE A 115 16.46 -4.78 11.98
C PHE A 115 15.62 -4.85 13.25
N ILE A 116 14.99 -3.73 13.66
CA ILE A 116 14.10 -3.70 14.81
C ILE A 116 12.72 -4.22 14.36
N PRO A 117 12.25 -5.37 14.90
CA PRO A 117 10.92 -5.86 14.56
C PRO A 117 9.86 -4.84 14.97
N ILE A 118 8.90 -4.58 14.08
CA ILE A 118 7.83 -3.60 14.35
C ILE A 118 7.02 -3.96 15.61
N THR A 119 6.91 -5.25 15.91
CA THR A 119 6.22 -5.78 17.10
C THR A 119 6.80 -5.26 18.40
N VAL A 120 8.11 -5.00 18.47
CA VAL A 120 8.78 -4.43 19.65
C VAL A 120 8.36 -2.97 19.87
N LEU A 121 8.06 -2.25 18.79
CA LEU A 121 7.70 -0.83 18.83
C LEU A 121 6.21 -0.59 19.12
N ILE A 122 5.37 -1.62 19.07
CA ILE A 122 3.92 -1.49 19.28
C ILE A 122 3.60 -0.88 20.64
N MET A 123 4.11 -1.48 21.71
CA MET A 123 3.82 -1.02 23.07
C MET A 123 4.34 0.40 23.35
N PRO A 124 5.61 0.75 23.03
CA PRO A 124 6.08 2.13 23.14
C PRO A 124 5.23 3.14 22.36
N ASN A 125 4.87 2.82 21.11
CA ASN A 125 4.03 3.69 20.31
C ASN A 125 2.62 3.85 20.90
N TYR A 126 2.01 2.76 21.36
CA TYR A 126 0.71 2.80 22.03
C TYR A 126 0.73 3.71 23.26
N LEU A 127 1.72 3.52 24.15
CA LEU A 127 1.88 4.35 25.33
C LEU A 127 2.10 5.83 24.99
N MET A 128 2.84 6.11 23.92
CA MET A 128 3.04 7.47 23.43
C MET A 128 1.72 8.09 22.94
N MET A 129 0.95 7.37 22.12
CA MET A 129 -0.37 7.85 21.65
C MET A 129 -1.34 8.04 22.81
N SER A 130 -1.35 7.14 23.79
CA SER A 130 -2.16 7.25 25.00
C SER A 130 -1.80 8.51 25.81
N LYS A 131 -0.51 8.76 26.05
CA LYS A 131 -0.04 9.96 26.77
C LYS A 131 -0.35 11.27 26.05
N LEU A 132 -0.40 11.24 24.71
CA LEU A 132 -0.75 12.39 23.89
C LEU A 132 -2.27 12.60 23.78
N GLY A 133 -3.10 11.70 24.33
CA GLY A 133 -4.55 11.76 24.23
C GLY A 133 -5.06 11.50 22.81
N LEU A 134 -4.32 10.73 22.01
CA LEU A 134 -4.61 10.46 20.61
C LEU A 134 -5.25 9.08 20.37
N LEU A 135 -5.57 8.34 21.44
CA LEU A 135 -6.37 7.12 21.32
C LEU A 135 -7.74 7.47 20.75
N ASP A 136 -8.29 6.53 20.00
CA ASP A 136 -9.57 6.64 19.30
C ASP A 136 -9.67 7.84 18.35
N THR A 137 -8.53 8.20 17.73
CA THR A 137 -8.47 9.25 16.72
C THR A 137 -7.70 8.81 15.47
N PRO A 138 -8.02 9.33 14.27
CA PRO A 138 -7.22 9.11 13.08
C PRO A 138 -5.76 9.56 13.23
N TYR A 139 -5.49 10.58 14.04
CA TYR A 139 -4.15 11.11 14.31
C TYR A 139 -3.28 10.10 15.05
N GLY A 140 -3.85 9.34 16.00
CA GLY A 140 -3.14 8.27 16.71
C GLY A 140 -2.75 7.11 15.77
N VAL A 141 -3.53 6.89 14.72
CA VAL A 141 -3.19 5.92 13.67
C VAL A 141 -2.10 6.46 12.76
N MET A 142 -2.17 7.71 12.34
CA MET A 142 -1.26 8.31 11.36
C MET A 142 0.13 8.61 11.92
N LEU A 143 0.22 9.16 13.13
CA LEU A 143 1.43 9.80 13.65
C LEU A 143 2.68 8.90 13.65
N PRO A 144 2.64 7.63 14.10
CA PRO A 144 3.79 6.75 14.05
C PRO A 144 4.24 6.39 12.62
N GLY A 145 3.33 6.52 11.66
CA GLY A 145 3.55 6.16 10.26
C GLY A 145 3.98 7.29 9.34
N LEU A 146 4.22 8.52 9.82
CA LEU A 146 4.49 9.69 8.95
C LEU A 146 5.87 9.67 8.28
N VAL A 147 6.81 8.87 8.77
CA VAL A 147 8.18 8.74 8.24
C VAL A 147 8.45 7.28 7.93
N ASP A 148 9.23 7.04 6.87
CA ASP A 148 9.59 5.70 6.44
C ASP A 148 11.06 5.63 6.02
N GLY A 149 11.86 4.85 6.75
CA GLY A 149 13.28 4.71 6.48
C GLY A 149 13.57 4.00 5.16
N MET A 150 12.76 3.00 4.78
CA MET A 150 12.90 2.31 3.50
C MET A 150 12.64 3.27 2.33
N GLY A 151 11.66 4.16 2.49
CA GLY A 151 11.39 5.21 1.52
C GLY A 151 12.57 6.15 1.33
N ILE A 152 13.18 6.60 2.45
CA ILE A 152 14.41 7.43 2.41
C ILE A 152 15.53 6.68 1.70
N PHE A 153 15.74 5.41 2.01
CA PHE A 153 16.74 4.57 1.38
C PHE A 153 16.55 4.48 -0.14
N LEU A 154 15.35 4.11 -0.58
CA LEU A 154 15.04 3.94 -2.00
C LEU A 154 15.16 5.24 -2.77
N MET A 155 14.68 6.37 -2.21
CA MET A 155 14.82 7.68 -2.84
C MET A 155 16.30 8.13 -2.91
N ARG A 156 17.10 7.86 -1.87
CA ARG A 156 18.55 8.13 -1.90
C ARG A 156 19.23 7.33 -3.02
N GLN A 157 18.92 6.04 -3.17
CA GLN A 157 19.50 5.21 -4.25
C GLN A 157 19.09 5.73 -5.63
N THR A 158 17.83 6.11 -5.81
CA THR A 158 17.35 6.71 -7.05
C THR A 158 18.06 8.02 -7.37
N MET A 159 18.20 8.93 -6.40
CA MET A 159 18.86 10.22 -6.59
C MET A 159 20.38 10.07 -6.83
N ARG A 160 21.05 9.08 -6.24
CA ARG A 160 22.46 8.77 -6.52
C ARG A 160 22.72 8.32 -7.95
N GLY A 161 21.71 7.82 -8.65
CA GLY A 161 21.79 7.47 -10.07
C GLY A 161 21.77 8.67 -11.01
N ILE A 162 21.46 9.88 -10.53
CA ILE A 162 21.45 11.10 -11.34
C ILE A 162 22.91 11.52 -11.62
N PRO A 163 23.27 11.79 -12.90
CA PRO A 163 24.61 12.25 -13.25
C PRO A 163 25.00 13.54 -12.53
N LYS A 164 26.14 13.53 -11.84
CA LYS A 164 26.65 14.72 -11.11
C LYS A 164 26.76 15.97 -11.97
N PRO A 165 27.25 15.91 -13.24
CA PRO A 165 27.36 17.10 -14.08
C PRO A 165 26.06 17.88 -14.26
N LEU A 166 24.91 17.19 -14.20
CA LEU A 166 23.59 17.84 -14.29
C LEU A 166 23.31 18.72 -13.07
N LEU A 167 23.70 18.27 -11.89
CA LEU A 167 23.53 19.01 -10.65
C LEU A 167 24.52 20.18 -10.57
N GLU A 168 25.76 19.94 -11.02
CA GLU A 168 26.82 20.96 -11.08
C GLU A 168 26.44 22.09 -12.04
N ALA A 169 25.92 21.77 -13.22
CA ALA A 169 25.44 22.77 -14.18
C ALA A 169 24.33 23.66 -13.56
N ALA A 170 23.35 23.05 -12.89
CA ALA A 170 22.29 23.81 -12.23
C ALA A 170 22.82 24.76 -11.14
N ILE A 171 23.86 24.32 -10.41
CA ILE A 171 24.53 25.17 -9.37
C ILE A 171 25.29 26.33 -10.03
N LEU A 172 26.02 26.07 -11.13
CA LEU A 172 26.70 27.09 -11.90
C LEU A 172 25.77 28.14 -12.48
N ASP A 173 24.55 27.72 -12.88
CA ASP A 173 23.47 28.61 -13.30
C ASP A 173 22.82 29.39 -12.14
N GLY A 174 23.32 29.26 -10.91
CA GLY A 174 22.85 30.00 -9.74
C GLY A 174 21.53 29.44 -9.15
N ALA A 175 21.14 28.20 -9.46
CA ALA A 175 19.96 27.60 -8.93
C ALA A 175 20.06 27.38 -7.41
N LYS A 176 19.05 27.83 -6.66
CA LYS A 176 18.93 27.59 -5.21
C LYS A 176 18.61 26.11 -4.95
N PRO A 177 18.96 25.55 -3.77
CA PRO A 177 18.74 24.13 -3.46
C PRO A 177 17.30 23.64 -3.72
N HIS A 178 16.29 24.39 -3.35
CA HIS A 178 14.89 24.04 -3.65
C HIS A 178 14.58 24.02 -5.15
N GLN A 179 15.25 24.87 -5.95
CA GLN A 179 15.09 24.86 -7.41
C GLN A 179 15.76 23.63 -8.01
N VAL A 180 16.94 23.25 -7.51
CA VAL A 180 17.61 21.99 -7.89
C VAL A 180 16.68 20.80 -7.58
N LEU A 181 16.11 20.75 -6.39
CA LEU A 181 15.19 19.67 -6.02
C LEU A 181 13.96 19.64 -6.94
N PHE A 182 13.20 20.74 -7.03
CA PHE A 182 11.89 20.70 -7.68
C PHE A 182 11.95 20.86 -9.20
N LYS A 183 12.94 21.55 -9.77
CA LYS A 183 13.04 21.79 -11.21
C LYS A 183 13.97 20.81 -11.95
N VAL A 184 14.96 20.22 -11.24
CA VAL A 184 15.95 19.31 -11.86
C VAL A 184 15.72 17.87 -11.41
N ILE A 185 15.75 17.61 -10.10
CA ILE A 185 15.70 16.24 -9.54
C ILE A 185 14.32 15.65 -9.65
N MET A 186 13.27 16.35 -9.16
CA MET A 186 11.90 15.81 -9.10
C MET A 186 11.35 15.34 -10.45
N PRO A 187 11.55 16.07 -11.59
CA PRO A 187 11.12 15.57 -12.89
C PRO A 187 11.76 14.23 -13.27
N LEU A 188 13.04 14.04 -12.93
CA LEU A 188 13.81 12.83 -13.24
C LEU A 188 13.40 11.64 -12.40
N ILE A 189 13.10 11.85 -11.11
CA ILE A 189 12.73 10.78 -10.18
C ILE A 189 11.22 10.60 -10.05
N LYS A 190 10.41 11.39 -10.75
CA LYS A 190 8.94 11.34 -10.68
C LYS A 190 8.37 9.92 -10.80
N PRO A 191 8.82 9.06 -11.74
CA PRO A 191 8.33 7.68 -11.82
C PRO A 191 8.60 6.88 -10.55
N SER A 192 9.79 7.04 -9.95
CA SER A 192 10.17 6.34 -8.71
C SER A 192 9.39 6.86 -7.50
N VAL A 193 9.15 8.17 -7.41
CA VAL A 193 8.31 8.77 -6.36
C VAL A 193 6.89 8.24 -6.45
N LEU A 194 6.32 8.17 -7.65
CA LEU A 194 4.97 7.61 -7.85
C LEU A 194 4.92 6.13 -7.48
N ALA A 195 5.91 5.33 -7.91
CA ALA A 195 5.94 3.90 -7.60
C ALA A 195 5.99 3.64 -6.09
N ILE A 196 6.85 4.34 -5.34
CA ILE A 196 6.94 4.16 -3.89
C ILE A 196 5.70 4.72 -3.17
N SER A 197 5.11 5.81 -3.67
CA SER A 197 3.87 6.37 -3.10
C SER A 197 2.70 5.39 -3.22
N ILE A 198 2.62 4.64 -4.33
CA ILE A 198 1.61 3.60 -4.50
C ILE A 198 1.81 2.48 -3.47
N LEU A 199 3.05 2.05 -3.25
CA LEU A 199 3.35 1.04 -2.22
C LEU A 199 2.98 1.54 -0.83
N PHE A 200 3.30 2.79 -0.49
CA PHE A 200 2.90 3.39 0.78
C PHE A 200 1.39 3.46 0.95
N PHE A 201 0.67 3.83 -0.13
CA PHE A 201 -0.78 3.88 -0.11
C PHE A 201 -1.38 2.49 0.11
N ILE A 202 -0.95 1.49 -0.65
CA ILE A 202 -1.45 0.11 -0.53
C ILE A 202 -1.19 -0.44 0.87
N ASN A 203 0.01 -0.22 1.42
CA ASN A 203 0.36 -0.67 2.76
C ASN A 203 -0.50 0.02 3.83
N SER A 204 -0.66 1.35 3.73
CA SER A 204 -1.48 2.11 4.67
C SER A 204 -2.98 1.80 4.52
N TRP A 205 -3.46 1.54 3.29
CA TRP A 205 -4.83 1.13 3.02
C TRP A 205 -5.17 -0.21 3.66
N ASN A 206 -4.27 -1.18 3.59
CA ASN A 206 -4.48 -2.53 4.10
C ASN A 206 -4.11 -2.69 5.59
N GLU A 207 -3.61 -1.63 6.22
CA GLU A 207 -3.22 -1.70 7.63
C GLU A 207 -4.45 -1.84 8.51
N TYR A 208 -4.49 -2.91 9.33
CA TYR A 208 -5.59 -3.14 10.27
C TYR A 208 -5.12 -3.32 11.71
N PHE A 209 -3.88 -3.81 11.90
CA PHE A 209 -3.41 -4.20 13.22
C PHE A 209 -3.17 -3.00 14.13
N TRP A 210 -2.51 -1.95 13.62
CA TRP A 210 -2.30 -0.72 14.38
C TRP A 210 -3.61 0.04 14.63
N PRO A 211 -4.50 0.23 13.65
CA PRO A 211 -5.85 0.74 13.87
C PRO A 211 -6.65 -0.03 14.91
N LEU A 212 -6.54 -1.37 14.97
CA LEU A 212 -7.20 -2.22 15.95
C LEU A 212 -6.83 -1.85 17.42
N LEU A 213 -5.60 -1.44 17.62
CA LEU A 213 -5.12 -1.04 18.96
C LEU A 213 -5.52 0.38 19.35
N ILE A 214 -5.67 1.26 18.38
CA ILE A 214 -5.90 2.69 18.60
C ILE A 214 -7.37 3.06 18.58
N LEU A 215 -8.16 2.51 17.62
CA LEU A 215 -9.54 2.90 17.37
C LEU A 215 -10.50 1.99 18.15
N GLN A 216 -11.47 2.60 18.82
CA GLN A 216 -12.47 1.90 19.63
C GLN A 216 -13.90 2.25 19.20
N ASP A 217 -14.17 3.51 18.87
CA ASP A 217 -15.48 3.95 18.40
C ASP A 217 -15.77 3.46 16.99
N LYS A 218 -16.96 2.90 16.78
CA LYS A 218 -17.41 2.44 15.45
C LYS A 218 -17.34 3.54 14.38
N ALA A 219 -17.53 4.80 14.75
CA ALA A 219 -17.44 5.91 13.79
C ALA A 219 -16.01 6.14 13.28
N ASN A 220 -14.99 5.74 14.02
CA ASN A 220 -13.59 5.96 13.70
C ASN A 220 -12.93 4.79 12.96
N LEU A 221 -13.62 3.66 12.82
CA LEU A 221 -13.04 2.45 12.23
C LEU A 221 -12.57 2.68 10.79
N THR A 222 -11.48 1.98 10.45
CA THR A 222 -11.04 1.82 9.06
C THR A 222 -11.74 0.63 8.40
N LEU A 223 -11.79 0.61 7.09
CA LEU A 223 -12.47 -0.45 6.32
C LEU A 223 -11.84 -1.85 6.54
N PRO A 224 -10.48 -2.03 6.53
CA PRO A 224 -9.88 -3.32 6.87
C PRO A 224 -10.17 -3.77 8.32
N LEU A 225 -10.24 -2.82 9.26
CA LEU A 225 -10.58 -3.14 10.64
C LEU A 225 -12.05 -3.57 10.77
N ALA A 226 -12.96 -2.88 10.08
CA ALA A 226 -14.36 -3.27 10.01
C ALA A 226 -14.54 -4.67 9.39
N LEU A 227 -13.81 -4.99 8.30
CA LEU A 227 -13.80 -6.33 7.72
C LEU A 227 -13.41 -7.40 8.73
N GLN A 228 -12.37 -7.15 9.53
CA GLN A 228 -11.94 -8.09 10.56
C GLN A 228 -13.03 -8.35 11.61
N MET A 229 -13.84 -7.35 11.95
CA MET A 229 -14.97 -7.52 12.85
C MET A 229 -16.02 -8.47 12.30
N PHE A 230 -16.31 -8.44 11.00
CA PHE A 230 -17.25 -9.37 10.36
C PHE A 230 -16.75 -10.81 10.38
N ILE A 231 -15.45 -11.02 10.23
CA ILE A 231 -14.85 -12.36 10.27
C ILE A 231 -14.82 -12.89 11.71
N SER A 232 -14.64 -12.00 12.69
CA SER A 232 -14.49 -12.34 14.10
C SER A 232 -15.82 -12.36 14.87
N ALA A 233 -16.89 -11.80 14.31
CA ALA A 233 -18.21 -11.79 14.93
C ALA A 233 -18.72 -13.22 15.11
N GLU A 234 -18.96 -13.56 16.33
CA GLU A 234 -19.44 -14.79 16.94
C GLU A 234 -19.98 -15.87 15.99
N GLY A 235 -19.14 -16.87 15.72
CA GLY A 235 -19.59 -18.13 15.14
C GLY A 235 -19.40 -18.31 13.65
N GLY A 236 -18.75 -17.43 12.92
CA GLY A 236 -18.40 -17.64 11.50
C GLY A 236 -19.60 -17.68 10.54
N SER A 237 -20.73 -17.10 10.94
CA SER A 237 -22.00 -17.21 10.21
C SER A 237 -22.18 -16.20 9.07
N GLU A 238 -21.32 -15.20 8.95
CA GLU A 238 -21.52 -14.11 7.96
C GLU A 238 -20.45 -14.05 6.86
N TRP A 239 -19.99 -15.22 6.40
CA TRP A 239 -18.95 -15.31 5.36
C TRP A 239 -19.32 -14.58 4.07
N SER A 240 -20.60 -14.61 3.66
CA SER A 240 -21.06 -13.91 2.45
C SER A 240 -20.91 -12.40 2.59
N ILE A 241 -21.28 -11.85 3.76
CA ILE A 241 -21.14 -10.43 4.07
C ILE A 241 -19.65 -10.04 4.17
N ALA A 242 -18.84 -10.86 4.85
CA ALA A 242 -17.38 -10.63 4.93
C ALA A 242 -16.73 -10.59 3.53
N MET A 243 -17.14 -11.50 2.62
CA MET A 243 -16.65 -11.50 1.24
C MET A 243 -17.15 -10.29 0.42
N ALA A 244 -18.36 -9.81 0.68
CA ALA A 244 -18.85 -8.57 0.07
C ALA A 244 -18.05 -7.35 0.54
N VAL A 245 -17.76 -7.24 1.84
CA VAL A 245 -16.91 -6.18 2.38
C VAL A 245 -15.46 -6.30 1.86
N ALA A 246 -14.91 -7.52 1.81
CA ALA A 246 -13.57 -7.78 1.24
C ALA A 246 -13.48 -7.35 -0.23
N THR A 247 -14.53 -7.64 -1.02
CA THR A 247 -14.64 -7.19 -2.41
C THR A 247 -14.60 -5.66 -2.50
N LEU A 248 -15.41 -4.97 -1.71
CA LEU A 248 -15.44 -3.50 -1.67
C LEU A 248 -14.11 -2.91 -1.18
N THR A 249 -13.47 -3.54 -0.20
CA THR A 249 -12.17 -3.11 0.34
C THR A 249 -11.04 -3.24 -0.69
N SER A 250 -11.11 -4.24 -1.56
CA SER A 250 -10.09 -4.49 -2.58
C SER A 250 -10.21 -3.54 -3.79
N LEU A 251 -11.37 -2.94 -4.05
CA LEU A 251 -11.59 -2.09 -5.23
C LEU A 251 -10.68 -0.86 -5.30
N PRO A 252 -10.52 -0.01 -4.25
CA PRO A 252 -9.69 1.18 -4.35
C PRO A 252 -8.22 0.89 -4.65
N PRO A 253 -7.53 -0.07 -3.99
CA PRO A 253 -6.17 -0.44 -4.37
C PRO A 253 -6.06 -1.00 -5.79
N LEU A 254 -7.02 -1.80 -6.24
CA LEU A 254 -7.03 -2.35 -7.61
C LEU A 254 -7.20 -1.26 -8.66
N VAL A 255 -8.12 -0.32 -8.43
CA VAL A 255 -8.32 0.84 -9.31
C VAL A 255 -7.06 1.68 -9.37
N LEU A 256 -6.47 2.00 -8.20
CA LEU A 256 -5.21 2.75 -8.14
C LEU A 256 -4.08 2.02 -8.90
N TYR A 257 -3.94 0.72 -8.68
CA TYR A 257 -2.95 -0.09 -9.38
C TYR A 257 -3.18 -0.07 -10.90
N GLY A 258 -4.42 -0.22 -11.35
CA GLY A 258 -4.78 -0.18 -12.77
C GLY A 258 -4.33 1.10 -13.48
N PHE A 259 -4.50 2.26 -12.82
CA PHE A 259 -4.01 3.54 -13.35
C PHE A 259 -2.49 3.67 -13.28
N CYS A 260 -1.86 3.12 -12.26
CA CYS A 260 -0.46 3.37 -11.95
C CYS A 260 0.50 2.25 -12.39
N GLN A 261 0.01 1.09 -12.85
CA GLN A 261 0.83 -0.08 -13.23
C GLN A 261 1.95 0.26 -14.22
N LYS A 262 1.69 1.15 -15.18
CA LYS A 262 2.71 1.58 -16.18
C LYS A 262 3.92 2.24 -15.50
N PHE A 263 3.70 3.04 -14.47
CA PHE A 263 4.78 3.71 -13.73
C PHE A 263 5.59 2.70 -12.91
N ILE A 264 4.91 1.72 -12.29
CA ILE A 264 5.56 0.65 -11.53
C ILE A 264 6.44 -0.18 -12.45
N ILE A 265 5.90 -0.70 -13.55
CA ILE A 265 6.62 -1.54 -14.52
C ILE A 265 7.83 -0.80 -15.09
N ASN A 266 7.67 0.45 -15.52
CA ASN A 266 8.76 1.24 -16.09
C ASN A 266 9.89 1.48 -15.08
N THR A 267 9.58 1.70 -13.80
CA THR A 267 10.59 1.89 -12.76
C THR A 267 11.44 0.64 -12.56
N PHE A 268 10.82 -0.54 -12.54
CA PHE A 268 11.55 -1.81 -12.41
C PHE A 268 12.34 -2.19 -13.68
N MET A 269 11.80 -1.92 -14.86
CA MET A 269 12.49 -2.23 -16.11
C MET A 269 13.74 -1.36 -16.30
N GLN A 270 13.70 -0.07 -15.95
CA GLN A 270 14.88 0.80 -16.05
C GLN A 270 16.00 0.42 -15.07
N SER A 271 15.69 -0.24 -13.97
CA SER A 271 16.71 -0.75 -13.04
C SER A 271 17.34 -2.07 -13.51
N GLY A 272 16.68 -2.82 -14.39
CA GLY A 272 17.15 -4.12 -14.90
C GLY A 272 17.96 -4.07 -16.19
N VAL A 273 17.91 -2.99 -16.94
CA VAL A 273 18.66 -2.83 -18.20
C VAL A 273 19.84 -1.91 -17.96
N LYS A 274 20.87 -2.44 -17.30
CA LYS A 274 22.25 -1.99 -17.39
C LYS A 274 23.01 -3.03 -18.22
N GLY A 275 22.94 -2.90 -19.52
CA GLY A 275 23.72 -3.63 -20.48
C GLY A 275 24.19 -2.64 -21.52
#